data_043e495893725eae1ce13d79c7ede683
#
_entry.id   043e495893725eae1ce13d79c7ede683
#
_cell.length_a   1.000
_cell.length_b   1.000
_cell.length_c   1.000
_cell.angle_alpha   90.00
_cell.angle_beta   90.00
_cell.angle_gamma   90.00
#
_symmetry.space_group_name_H-M   'P 1'
#
loop_
_entity.id
_entity.type
_entity.pdbx_description
1 polymer ?
#
loop_
_entity_poly.entity_id
_entity_poly.type
_entity_poly.pdbx_seq_one_letter_code
_entity_poly.pdbx_strand_id
1 'polypeptide(L)' 'MQYVSWHRSDKEQKTMKEYTNSQIAALIDEYIHSQRDRAILKDRFINGLTFSELSAKHYLSERQIKRIVAKADKILLKL' A
#
# COMPACT_ATOMS: atom_id res chain seq x y z
N MET A 1 -8.38 -20.78 -13.59
CA MET A 1 -7.97 -21.05 -13.72
C MET A 1 -7.73 -21.02 -13.91
N GLN A 2 -7.68 -20.77 -13.93
CA GLN A 2 -7.29 -20.90 -14.11
C GLN A 2 -6.94 -20.67 -14.33
N TYR A 3 -6.83 -20.51 -14.69
CA TYR A 3 -6.22 -20.47 -14.96
C TYR A 3 -5.59 -20.33 -15.09
N VAL A 4 -5.47 -20.12 -15.30
CA VAL A 4 -4.66 -20.12 -15.29
C VAL A 4 -4.00 -19.78 -15.31
N SER A 5 -3.91 -19.66 -15.53
CA SER A 5 -3.22 -19.55 -15.44
C SER A 5 -2.66 -19.19 -15.46
N TRP A 6 -2.54 -19.06 -15.91
CA TRP A 6 -2.01 -18.89 -15.83
C TRP A 6 -1.35 -18.36 -15.76
N HIS A 7 -1.20 -18.05 -15.85
CA HIS A 7 -0.56 -17.67 -15.60
C HIS A 7 0.10 -17.15 -15.36
N ARG A 8 0.41 -16.90 -15.38
CA ARG A 8 0.92 -16.36 -15.03
C ARG A 8 1.61 -15.91 -14.47
N SER A 9 1.52 -15.71 -14.40
CA SER A 9 2.02 -15.28 -13.79
C SER A 9 2.30 -15.15 -13.06
N ASP A 10 2.27 -15.63 -12.85
CA ASP A 10 2.42 -15.45 -11.95
C ASP A 10 3.07 -15.35 -11.12
N LYS A 11 2.82 -16.39 -10.37
CA LYS A 11 4.09 -16.08 -9.79
C LYS A 11 4.48 -14.62 -9.92
N GLU A 12 3.80 -14.00 -10.74
CA GLU A 12 3.99 -12.58 -10.85
C GLU A 12 3.68 -11.90 -9.55
N GLN A 13 4.33 -10.77 -9.33
CA GLN A 13 4.06 -9.96 -8.16
C GLN A 13 2.67 -9.41 -8.23
N LYS A 14 1.96 -9.53 -7.13
CA LYS A 14 0.65 -8.91 -7.01
C LYS A 14 0.81 -7.42 -6.74
N THR A 15 -0.03 -6.62 -7.36
CA THR A 15 -0.10 -5.20 -7.07
C THR A 15 -1.06 -4.98 -5.90
N MET A 16 -1.03 -3.78 -5.34
CA MET A 16 -1.99 -3.45 -4.28
C MET A 16 -3.43 -3.52 -4.75
N LYS A 17 -3.67 -3.40 -6.06
CA LYS A 17 -5.01 -3.50 -6.62
C LYS A 17 -5.57 -4.91 -6.51
N GLU A 18 -4.71 -5.90 -6.37
CA GLU A 18 -5.14 -7.31 -6.33
C GLU A 18 -5.49 -7.78 -4.93
N TYR A 19 -5.31 -6.93 -3.93
CA TYR A 19 -5.66 -7.24 -2.56
C TYR A 19 -6.98 -6.60 -2.19
N THR A 20 -7.74 -7.26 -1.32
CA THR A 20 -8.91 -6.64 -0.72
C THR A 20 -8.48 -5.59 0.30
N ASN A 21 -9.39 -4.70 0.68
CA ASN A 21 -9.09 -3.69 1.70
C ASN A 21 -8.68 -4.33 3.02
N SER A 22 -9.33 -5.43 3.39
CA SER A 22 -8.97 -6.16 4.61
C SER A 22 -7.57 -6.72 4.55
N GLN A 23 -7.18 -7.26 3.39
CA GLN A 23 -5.84 -7.79 3.19
C GLN A 23 -4.79 -6.67 3.25
N ILE A 24 -5.09 -5.54 2.62
CA ILE A 24 -4.18 -4.39 2.64
C ILE A 24 -3.98 -3.91 4.07
N ALA A 25 -5.05 -3.76 4.83
CA ALA A 25 -4.97 -3.32 6.21
C ALA A 25 -4.14 -4.28 7.06
N ALA A 26 -4.35 -5.58 6.88
CA ALA A 26 -3.61 -6.59 7.62
C ALA A 26 -2.11 -6.55 7.30
N LEU A 27 -1.78 -6.40 6.02
CA LEU A 27 -0.38 -6.31 5.60
C LEU A 27 0.30 -5.08 6.19
N ILE A 28 -0.39 -3.94 6.15
CA ILE A 28 0.14 -2.71 6.72
C ILE A 28 0.38 -2.88 8.22
N ASP A 29 -0.59 -3.44 8.93
CA ASP A 29 -0.45 -3.64 10.37
C ASP A 29 0.69 -4.60 10.71
N GLU A 30 0.92 -5.60 9.86
CA GLU A 30 1.96 -6.59 10.11
C GLU A 30 3.36 -6.07 9.82
N TYR A 31 3.53 -5.35 8.72
CA TYR A 31 4.87 -5.00 8.21
C TYR A 31 5.27 -3.56 8.46
N ILE A 32 4.33 -2.70 8.80
CA ILE A 32 4.62 -1.29 9.05
C ILE A 32 4.43 -1.02 10.55
N HIS A 33 5.49 -0.60 11.20
CA HIS A 33 5.47 -0.48 12.66
C HIS A 33 5.09 0.89 13.19
N SER A 34 5.21 1.94 12.37
CA SER A 34 4.85 3.28 12.78
C SER A 34 3.35 3.51 12.64
N GLN A 35 2.70 3.94 13.71
CA GLN A 35 1.27 4.23 13.67
C GLN A 35 0.94 5.32 12.65
N ARG A 36 1.80 6.35 12.58
CA ARG A 36 1.62 7.41 11.61
C ARG A 36 1.68 6.86 10.19
N ASP A 37 2.66 6.04 9.90
CA ASP A 37 2.83 5.47 8.58
C ASP A 37 1.67 4.54 8.24
N ARG A 38 1.20 3.76 9.21
CA ARG A 38 0.03 2.89 9.01
C ARG A 38 -1.18 3.70 8.59
N ALA A 39 -1.43 4.83 9.29
CA ALA A 39 -2.57 5.67 8.98
C ALA A 39 -2.46 6.26 7.57
N ILE A 40 -1.28 6.73 7.21
CA ILE A 40 -1.04 7.31 5.88
C ILE A 40 -1.25 6.25 4.80
N LEU A 41 -0.72 5.05 5.00
CA LEU A 41 -0.81 4.00 4.00
C LEU A 41 -2.23 3.49 3.84
N LYS A 42 -2.98 3.38 4.93
CA LYS A 42 -4.37 2.98 4.85
C LYS A 42 -5.19 4.04 4.12
N ASP A 43 -4.94 5.32 4.40
CA ASP A 43 -5.62 6.39 3.69
C ASP A 43 -5.28 6.36 2.20
N ARG A 44 -4.03 6.07 1.86
CA ARG A 44 -3.60 6.04 0.47
C ARG A 44 -4.18 4.84 -0.29
N PHE A 45 -4.03 3.65 0.27
CA PHE A 45 -4.34 2.42 -0.46
C PHE A 45 -5.78 1.98 -0.30
N ILE A 46 -6.43 2.32 0.79
CA ILE A 46 -7.80 1.90 1.04
C ILE A 46 -8.79 3.02 0.72
N ASN A 47 -8.51 4.21 1.22
CA ASN A 47 -9.42 5.36 1.04
C ASN A 47 -9.15 6.16 -0.23
N GLY A 48 -8.03 5.92 -0.89
CA GLY A 48 -7.75 6.53 -2.18
C GLY A 48 -7.36 8.00 -2.14
N LEU A 49 -6.85 8.49 -1.02
CA LEU A 49 -6.45 9.89 -0.91
C LEU A 49 -5.26 10.19 -1.81
N THR A 50 -5.25 11.40 -2.36
CA THR A 50 -4.10 11.87 -3.13
C THR A 50 -2.96 12.26 -2.19
N PHE A 51 -1.76 12.44 -2.75
CA PHE A 51 -0.63 12.89 -1.96
C PHE A 51 -0.89 14.25 -1.33
N SER A 52 -1.57 15.13 -2.05
CA SER A 52 -1.93 16.44 -1.54
C SER A 52 -2.88 16.34 -0.33
N GLU A 53 -3.86 15.46 -0.44
CA GLU A 53 -4.81 15.23 0.64
C GLU A 53 -4.13 14.62 1.86
N LEU A 54 -3.23 13.68 1.63
CA LEU A 54 -2.46 13.08 2.72
C LEU A 54 -1.57 14.09 3.41
N SER A 55 -0.95 14.95 2.62
CA SER A 55 -0.11 16.01 3.15
C SER A 55 -0.90 16.93 4.08
N ALA A 56 -2.08 17.34 3.65
CA ALA A 56 -2.93 18.22 4.45
C ALA A 56 -3.44 17.52 5.71
N LYS A 57 -3.85 16.27 5.58
CA LYS A 57 -4.43 15.53 6.70
C LYS A 57 -3.42 15.21 7.79
N HIS A 58 -2.21 14.84 7.39
CA HIS A 58 -1.19 14.36 8.33
C HIS A 58 -0.13 15.40 8.66
N TYR A 59 -0.26 16.61 8.13
CA TYR A 59 0.67 17.73 8.41
C TYR A 59 2.10 17.39 8.02
N LEU A 60 2.26 16.71 6.89
CA LEU A 60 3.57 16.38 6.34
C LEU A 60 3.65 16.92 4.92
N SER A 61 4.87 17.13 4.43
CA SER A 61 5.04 17.56 3.04
C SER A 61 4.70 16.40 2.10
N GLU A 62 4.31 16.73 0.87
CA GLU A 62 4.04 15.69 -0.13
C GLU A 62 5.28 14.83 -0.37
N ARG A 63 6.46 15.45 -0.27
CA ARG A 63 7.72 14.72 -0.43
C ARG A 63 7.87 13.63 0.61
N GLN A 64 7.54 13.95 1.87
CA GLN A 64 7.58 12.96 2.94
C GLN A 64 6.54 11.87 2.73
N ILE A 65 5.33 12.26 2.31
CA ILE A 65 4.27 11.29 2.03
C ILE A 65 4.70 10.33 0.91
N LYS A 66 5.25 10.86 -0.17
CA LYS A 66 5.72 10.03 -1.28
C LYS A 66 6.82 9.07 -0.84
N ARG A 67 7.70 9.52 0.04
CA ARG A 67 8.77 8.67 0.56
C ARG A 67 8.21 7.52 1.40
N ILE A 68 7.23 7.82 2.25
CA ILE A 68 6.60 6.81 3.08
C ILE A 68 5.89 5.77 2.21
N VAL A 69 5.14 6.22 1.22
CA VAL A 69 4.41 5.32 0.33
C VAL A 69 5.38 4.47 -0.49
N ALA A 70 6.43 5.08 -1.03
CA ALA A 70 7.41 4.34 -1.83
C ALA A 70 8.12 3.26 -1.01
N LYS A 71 8.47 3.57 0.23
CA LYS A 71 9.11 2.61 1.12
C LYS A 71 8.18 1.43 1.41
N ALA A 72 6.91 1.73 1.65
CA ALA A 72 5.91 0.69 1.90
C ALA A 72 5.69 -0.19 0.68
N ASP A 73 5.66 0.41 -0.50
CA ASP A 73 5.52 -0.36 -1.74
C ASP A 73 6.64 -1.39 -1.86
N LYS A 74 7.87 -1.00 -1.57
CA LYS A 74 9.00 -1.92 -1.64
C LYS A 74 8.84 -3.10 -0.68
N ILE A 75 8.29 -2.84 0.50
CA ILE A 75 8.09 -3.89 1.49
C ILE A 75 6.94 -4.80 1.10
N LEU A 76 5.80 -4.20 0.75
CA LEU A 76 4.57 -4.96 0.52
C LEU A 76 4.56 -5.71 -0.80
N LEU A 77 5.19 -5.16 -1.83
CA LEU A 77 5.20 -5.81 -3.14
C LEU A 77 6.19 -6.95 -3.23
N LYS A 78 7.08 -7.09 -2.26
CA LYS A 78 8.01 -8.21 -2.21
C LYS A 78 7.44 -9.44 -1.53
N LEU A 79 6.25 -9.34 -1.01
CA LEU A 79 5.58 -10.46 -0.36
C LEU A 79 4.90 -11.40 -1.38
#